data_0cd55d2c0756613092719b235a3cd8a4
#
_entry.id   0cd55d2c0756613092719b235a3cd8a4
#
_cell.length_a   1.000
_cell.length_b   1.000
_cell.length_c   1.000
_cell.angle_alpha   90.00
_cell.angle_beta   90.00
_cell.angle_gamma   90.00
#
_symmetry.space_group_name_H-M   'P 1'
#
loop_
_entity.id
_entity.type
_entity.pdbx_description
1 polymer ?
#
loop_
_entity_poly.entity_id
_entity_poly.type
_entity_poly.pdbx_seq_one_letter_code
_entity_poly.pdbx_strand_id
1 'polypeptide(L)'
;MNNNETYEQKRRRLFGKVNFLPAYLQQLNKLLNIEVTADMLLSIVKTDSFLEQIDFDSDTLFYKETISFEDKEKLQRIVRSKLLDWNANYMMELTNVKECGLLPIPNLSVFNWDFKYEDEKSGIIVFIRQDKKEELVLDFYEEDFQYFLDIEIY
;
A
#
# COMPACT_ATOMS: atom_id res chain seq x y z
N MET A 1 -14.43 19.08 -9.32
CA MET A 1 -14.13 19.86 -8.11
C MET A 1 -14.68 19.13 -6.89
N ASN A 2 -13.93 19.11 -5.84
CA ASN A 2 -14.30 18.36 -4.64
C ASN A 2 -14.93 19.31 -3.61
N ASN A 3 -16.25 19.41 -3.66
CA ASN A 3 -17.01 20.39 -2.85
C ASN A 3 -16.94 20.13 -1.34
N ASN A 4 -16.47 18.94 -0.92
CA ASN A 4 -16.37 18.57 0.49
C ASN A 4 -14.94 18.68 1.03
N GLU A 5 -14.04 19.22 0.24
CA GLU A 5 -12.64 19.36 0.63
C GLU A 5 -12.49 20.46 1.69
N THR A 6 -11.87 20.12 2.83
CA THR A 6 -11.54 21.11 3.86
C THR A 6 -10.31 21.93 3.43
N TYR A 7 -10.05 23.03 4.12
CA TYR A 7 -8.87 23.83 3.90
C TYR A 7 -7.58 23.02 4.14
N GLU A 8 -7.56 22.21 5.19
CA GLU A 8 -6.41 21.38 5.53
C GLU A 8 -6.19 20.31 4.44
N GLN A 9 -7.24 19.68 3.94
CA GLN A 9 -7.16 18.71 2.84
C GLN A 9 -6.65 19.38 1.56
N LYS A 10 -7.12 20.57 1.27
CA LYS A 10 -6.65 21.33 0.10
C LYS A 10 -5.16 21.61 0.20
N ARG A 11 -4.69 22.02 1.38
CA ARG A 11 -3.26 22.26 1.61
C ARG A 11 -2.43 21.01 1.37
N ARG A 12 -2.85 19.87 1.92
CA ARG A 12 -2.15 18.58 1.71
C ARG A 12 -2.11 18.22 0.23
N ARG A 13 -3.22 18.36 -0.46
CA ARG A 13 -3.31 18.04 -1.89
C ARG A 13 -2.36 18.90 -2.71
N LEU A 14 -2.37 20.20 -2.50
CA LEU A 14 -1.51 21.13 -3.25
C LEU A 14 -0.03 20.91 -2.94
N PHE A 15 0.29 20.71 -1.66
CA PHE A 15 1.65 20.43 -1.23
C PHE A 15 2.15 19.10 -1.81
N GLY A 16 1.30 18.08 -1.76
CA GLY A 16 1.62 16.74 -2.27
C GLY A 16 1.85 16.75 -3.77
N LYS A 17 1.02 17.47 -4.52
CA LYS A 17 1.15 17.56 -5.97
C LYS A 17 2.54 18.06 -6.41
N VAL A 18 3.07 19.03 -5.68
CA VAL A 18 4.38 19.62 -6.01
C VAL A 18 5.53 18.79 -5.46
N ASN A 19 5.41 18.31 -4.22
CA ASN A 19 6.55 17.76 -3.49
C ASN A 19 6.62 16.23 -3.51
N PHE A 20 5.52 15.51 -3.65
CA PHE A 20 5.50 14.06 -3.49
C PHE A 20 4.94 13.28 -4.68
N LEU A 21 3.97 13.84 -5.39
CA LEU A 21 3.24 13.09 -6.41
C LEU A 21 4.11 12.48 -7.50
N PRO A 22 5.11 13.18 -8.07
CA PRO A 22 5.94 12.57 -9.11
C PRO A 22 6.69 11.32 -8.61
N ALA A 23 7.29 11.39 -7.42
CA ALA A 23 7.98 10.24 -6.82
C ALA A 23 7.02 9.13 -6.43
N TYR A 24 5.83 9.49 -5.92
CA TYR A 24 4.79 8.55 -5.54
C TYR A 24 4.33 7.72 -6.75
N LEU A 25 4.05 8.38 -7.86
CA LEU A 25 3.67 7.70 -9.11
C LEU A 25 4.80 6.83 -9.65
N GLN A 26 6.05 7.30 -9.55
CA GLN A 26 7.20 6.53 -10.00
C GLN A 26 7.33 5.24 -9.18
N GLN A 27 7.17 5.29 -7.87
CA GLN A 27 7.20 4.11 -7.02
C GLN A 27 6.07 3.15 -7.37
N LEU A 28 4.84 3.65 -7.52
CA LEU A 28 3.70 2.80 -7.90
C LEU A 28 3.95 2.10 -9.23
N ASN A 29 4.52 2.79 -10.20
CA ASN A 29 4.81 2.20 -11.51
C ASN A 29 5.91 1.14 -11.45
N LYS A 30 6.81 1.20 -10.48
CA LYS A 30 7.82 0.16 -10.24
C LYS A 30 7.22 -1.05 -9.52
N LEU A 31 6.28 -0.81 -8.63
CA LEU A 31 5.70 -1.86 -7.78
C LEU A 31 4.55 -2.60 -8.46
N LEU A 32 3.98 -2.06 -9.51
CA LEU A 32 2.82 -2.63 -10.18
C LEU A 32 3.13 -2.99 -11.62
N ASN A 33 2.43 -4.00 -12.14
CA ASN A 33 2.53 -4.44 -13.53
C ASN A 33 1.52 -3.73 -14.44
N ILE A 34 1.00 -2.59 -13.99
CA ILE A 34 0.09 -1.74 -14.76
C ILE A 34 0.65 -0.32 -14.77
N GLU A 35 0.27 0.46 -15.78
CA GLU A 35 0.63 1.87 -15.82
C GLU A 35 -0.27 2.67 -14.89
N VAL A 36 0.33 3.40 -13.93
CA VAL A 36 -0.38 4.20 -12.94
C VAL A 36 -0.25 5.67 -13.29
N THR A 37 -1.38 6.36 -13.37
CA THR A 37 -1.45 7.81 -13.60
C THR A 37 -2.17 8.48 -12.43
N ALA A 38 -1.99 9.79 -12.29
CA ALA A 38 -2.53 10.55 -11.17
C ALA A 38 -4.06 10.45 -11.03
N ASP A 39 -4.75 10.34 -12.14
CA ASP A 39 -6.22 10.26 -12.16
C ASP A 39 -6.77 8.93 -11.64
N MET A 40 -5.90 7.92 -11.48
CA MET A 40 -6.27 6.64 -10.89
C MET A 40 -6.31 6.68 -9.37
N LEU A 41 -5.68 7.68 -8.75
CA LEU A 41 -5.64 7.83 -7.31
C LEU A 41 -6.96 8.40 -6.79
N LEU A 42 -7.38 7.95 -5.60
CA LEU A 42 -8.51 8.56 -4.92
C LEU A 42 -8.19 10.00 -4.53
N SER A 43 -9.21 10.84 -4.50
CA SER A 43 -9.07 12.20 -3.95
C SER A 43 -8.65 12.14 -2.49
N ILE A 44 -8.11 13.23 -1.98
CA ILE A 44 -7.71 13.32 -0.56
C ILE A 44 -8.93 13.15 0.35
N VAL A 45 -10.09 13.68 -0.04
CA VAL A 45 -11.33 13.53 0.73
C VAL A 45 -11.74 12.06 0.84
N LYS A 46 -11.74 11.35 -0.30
CA LYS A 46 -12.11 9.93 -0.31
C LYS A 46 -11.07 9.07 0.41
N THR A 47 -9.79 9.40 0.28
CA THR A 47 -8.71 8.72 0.98
C THR A 47 -8.89 8.85 2.48
N ASP A 48 -9.10 10.07 2.99
CA ASP A 48 -9.32 10.30 4.42
C ASP A 48 -10.54 9.55 4.92
N SER A 49 -11.64 9.61 4.19
CA SER A 49 -12.88 8.92 4.56
C SER A 49 -12.68 7.41 4.66
N PHE A 50 -11.96 6.82 3.71
CA PHE A 50 -11.67 5.39 3.73
C PHE A 50 -10.79 5.03 4.92
N LEU A 51 -9.70 5.76 5.14
CA LEU A 51 -8.74 5.45 6.20
C LEU A 51 -9.33 5.66 7.60
N GLU A 52 -10.24 6.61 7.78
CA GLU A 52 -10.92 6.84 9.05
C GLU A 52 -11.79 5.65 9.49
N GLN A 53 -12.22 4.82 8.54
CA GLN A 53 -13.05 3.64 8.81
C GLN A 53 -12.23 2.38 9.07
N ILE A 54 -10.92 2.44 8.95
CA ILE A 54 -10.03 1.29 9.16
C ILE A 54 -9.77 1.15 10.65
N ASP A 55 -9.94 -0.08 11.16
CA ASP A 55 -9.83 -0.41 12.58
C ASP A 55 -9.00 -1.69 12.76
N PHE A 56 -7.79 -1.68 12.20
CA PHE A 56 -6.83 -2.77 12.39
C PHE A 56 -5.76 -2.35 13.39
N ASP A 57 -5.49 -3.19 14.37
CA ASP A 57 -4.47 -2.97 15.38
C ASP A 57 -3.83 -4.29 15.79
N SER A 58 -2.99 -4.29 16.82
CA SER A 58 -2.31 -5.49 17.29
C SER A 58 -3.29 -6.59 17.76
N ASP A 59 -4.49 -6.20 18.22
CA ASP A 59 -5.49 -7.17 18.69
C ASP A 59 -6.22 -7.84 17.52
N THR A 60 -6.21 -7.24 16.34
CA THR A 60 -6.80 -7.81 15.14
C THR A 60 -5.79 -8.55 14.27
N LEU A 61 -4.54 -8.60 14.67
CA LEU A 61 -3.48 -9.30 13.93
C LEU A 61 -3.80 -10.78 13.83
N PHE A 62 -3.95 -11.25 12.59
CA PHE A 62 -4.32 -12.63 12.30
C PHE A 62 -3.08 -13.51 12.07
N TYR A 63 -2.05 -12.96 11.42
CA TYR A 63 -0.88 -13.73 11.02
C TYR A 63 0.34 -12.81 10.92
N LYS A 64 1.48 -13.32 11.36
CA LYS A 64 2.76 -12.62 11.19
C LYS A 64 3.88 -13.62 10.98
N GLU A 65 4.72 -13.36 9.97
CA GLU A 65 5.92 -14.17 9.71
C GLU A 65 7.01 -13.26 9.15
N THR A 66 8.26 -13.53 9.57
CA THR A 66 9.45 -12.88 9.02
C THR A 66 10.15 -13.84 8.07
N ILE A 67 10.45 -13.37 6.86
CA ILE A 67 11.16 -14.15 5.85
C ILE A 67 12.34 -13.35 5.31
N SER A 68 13.25 -14.05 4.60
CA SER A 68 14.28 -13.34 3.82
C SER A 68 13.60 -12.52 2.72
N PHE A 69 14.04 -11.26 2.55
CA PHE A 69 13.51 -10.41 1.49
C PHE A 69 13.69 -11.04 0.10
N GLU A 70 14.75 -11.80 -0.10
CA GLU A 70 15.04 -12.42 -1.39
C GLU A 70 14.09 -13.58 -1.74
N ASP A 71 13.39 -14.15 -0.75
CA ASP A 71 12.53 -15.32 -0.97
C ASP A 71 11.10 -14.90 -1.39
N LYS A 72 11.01 -14.37 -2.60
CA LYS A 72 9.74 -13.88 -3.16
C LYS A 72 8.73 -14.98 -3.46
N GLU A 73 9.21 -16.21 -3.71
CA GLU A 73 8.31 -17.35 -3.91
C GLU A 73 7.58 -17.68 -2.61
N LYS A 74 8.31 -17.67 -1.49
CA LYS A 74 7.72 -17.89 -0.17
C LYS A 74 6.73 -16.78 0.17
N LEU A 75 7.06 -15.53 -0.14
CA LEU A 75 6.16 -14.40 0.05
C LEU A 75 4.82 -14.63 -0.65
N GLN A 76 4.85 -14.94 -1.94
CA GLN A 76 3.63 -15.17 -2.71
C GLN A 76 2.82 -16.34 -2.17
N ARG A 77 3.48 -17.43 -1.82
CA ARG A 77 2.83 -18.62 -1.29
C ARG A 77 2.10 -18.32 0.02
N ILE A 78 2.77 -17.59 0.94
CA ILE A 78 2.17 -17.23 2.22
C ILE A 78 0.96 -16.34 2.00
N VAL A 79 1.11 -15.28 1.20
CA VAL A 79 0.02 -14.33 0.97
C VAL A 79 -1.18 -15.01 0.34
N ARG A 80 -0.95 -15.84 -0.68
CA ARG A 80 -2.04 -16.57 -1.34
C ARG A 80 -2.76 -17.54 -0.39
N SER A 81 -2.01 -18.16 0.53
CA SER A 81 -2.60 -19.14 1.44
C SER A 81 -3.29 -18.53 2.65
N LYS A 82 -2.89 -17.34 3.06
CA LYS A 82 -3.36 -16.69 4.31
C LYS A 82 -4.44 -15.66 4.10
N LEU A 83 -4.46 -14.96 2.96
CA LEU A 83 -5.50 -14.00 2.66
C LEU A 83 -6.81 -14.72 2.33
N LEU A 84 -7.93 -14.09 2.71
CA LEU A 84 -9.26 -14.63 2.46
C LEU A 84 -9.58 -14.68 0.96
N ASP A 85 -9.21 -13.64 0.21
CA ASP A 85 -9.52 -13.57 -1.21
C ASP A 85 -8.44 -12.78 -1.96
N TRP A 86 -7.53 -13.51 -2.59
CA TRP A 86 -6.48 -12.96 -3.44
C TRP A 86 -7.02 -12.12 -4.59
N ASN A 87 -8.20 -12.46 -5.09
CA ASN A 87 -8.80 -11.82 -6.26
C ASN A 87 -9.71 -10.64 -5.92
N ALA A 88 -9.83 -10.30 -4.64
CA ALA A 88 -10.64 -9.16 -4.22
C ALA A 88 -10.00 -7.83 -4.64
N ASN A 89 -10.79 -6.78 -4.65
CA ASN A 89 -10.33 -5.42 -4.87
C ASN A 89 -9.66 -4.90 -3.59
N TYR A 90 -8.49 -4.28 -3.76
CA TYR A 90 -7.72 -3.71 -2.65
C TYR A 90 -7.45 -2.23 -2.87
N MET A 91 -7.17 -1.51 -1.79
CA MET A 91 -6.56 -0.19 -1.81
C MET A 91 -5.09 -0.32 -1.46
N MET A 92 -4.21 0.23 -2.28
CA MET A 92 -2.77 0.21 -2.02
C MET A 92 -2.34 1.53 -1.40
N GLU A 93 -1.53 1.43 -0.35
CA GLU A 93 -1.03 2.55 0.43
C GLU A 93 0.48 2.50 0.50
N LEU A 94 1.11 3.61 0.13
CA LEU A 94 2.54 3.86 0.34
C LEU A 94 2.70 5.07 1.26
N THR A 95 3.94 5.37 1.64
CA THR A 95 4.26 6.62 2.33
C THR A 95 3.77 7.81 1.49
N ASN A 96 3.25 8.82 2.14
CA ASN A 96 2.64 10.01 1.53
C ASN A 96 1.25 9.78 0.93
N VAL A 97 0.58 8.71 1.35
CA VAL A 97 -0.81 8.45 0.96
C VAL A 97 -1.74 9.62 1.34
N LYS A 98 -1.46 10.27 2.46
CA LYS A 98 -2.26 11.40 2.94
C LYS A 98 -2.18 12.62 2.03
N GLU A 99 -1.09 12.77 1.30
CA GLU A 99 -0.86 13.87 0.37
C GLU A 99 -1.21 13.51 -1.07
N CYS A 100 -1.12 12.21 -1.41
CA CYS A 100 -1.24 11.76 -2.80
C CYS A 100 -2.48 10.93 -3.09
N GLY A 101 -3.01 10.22 -2.09
CA GLY A 101 -4.22 9.41 -2.25
C GLY A 101 -3.95 7.91 -2.35
N LEU A 102 -4.95 7.13 -1.97
CA LEU A 102 -4.94 5.67 -2.12
C LEU A 102 -5.08 5.28 -3.59
N LEU A 103 -4.49 4.16 -3.95
CA LEU A 103 -4.65 3.59 -5.29
C LEU A 103 -5.56 2.36 -5.22
N PRO A 104 -6.76 2.40 -5.82
CA PRO A 104 -7.57 1.19 -5.98
C PRO A 104 -6.92 0.26 -7.00
N ILE A 105 -6.80 -1.03 -6.65
CA ILE A 105 -6.32 -2.05 -7.56
C ILE A 105 -7.36 -3.17 -7.67
N PRO A 106 -7.52 -3.78 -8.86
CA PRO A 106 -8.57 -4.78 -9.08
C PRO A 106 -8.33 -6.09 -8.34
N ASN A 107 -7.09 -6.46 -8.14
CA ASN A 107 -6.69 -7.65 -7.39
C ASN A 107 -5.19 -7.59 -7.11
N LEU A 108 -4.69 -8.53 -6.30
CA LEU A 108 -3.27 -8.54 -5.90
C LEU A 108 -2.33 -9.09 -6.99
N SER A 109 -2.85 -9.66 -8.06
CA SER A 109 -1.99 -10.15 -9.15
C SER A 109 -1.35 -9.03 -9.96
N VAL A 110 -1.87 -7.79 -9.87
CA VAL A 110 -1.26 -6.64 -10.54
C VAL A 110 -0.01 -6.13 -9.83
N PHE A 111 0.21 -6.55 -8.59
CA PHE A 111 1.41 -6.18 -7.85
C PHE A 111 2.62 -6.97 -8.40
N ASN A 112 3.76 -6.31 -8.49
CA ASN A 112 5.01 -6.96 -8.88
C ASN A 112 5.60 -7.67 -7.65
N TRP A 113 5.32 -8.96 -7.49
CA TRP A 113 5.75 -9.74 -6.33
C TRP A 113 7.26 -9.97 -6.31
N ASP A 114 7.96 -9.69 -7.42
CA ASP A 114 9.42 -9.73 -7.48
C ASP A 114 10.05 -8.34 -7.27
N PHE A 115 9.34 -7.44 -6.63
CA PHE A 115 9.81 -6.08 -6.40
C PHE A 115 11.16 -6.07 -5.66
N LYS A 116 11.94 -5.02 -5.91
CA LYS A 116 13.28 -4.88 -5.35
C LYS A 116 13.25 -4.01 -4.10
N TYR A 117 14.26 -4.18 -3.25
CA TYR A 117 14.36 -3.43 -2.00
C TYR A 117 14.32 -1.92 -2.23
N GLU A 118 14.94 -1.45 -3.30
CA GLU A 118 15.00 -0.02 -3.64
C GLU A 118 13.73 0.54 -4.30
N ASP A 119 12.77 -0.30 -4.66
CA ASP A 119 11.57 0.15 -5.38
C ASP A 119 10.61 0.94 -4.50
N GLU A 120 10.70 0.80 -3.19
CA GLU A 120 9.95 1.59 -2.23
C GLU A 120 10.89 2.01 -1.10
N LYS A 121 10.92 3.31 -0.79
CA LYS A 121 11.96 3.89 0.08
C LYS A 121 11.65 3.82 1.56
N SER A 122 10.37 3.72 1.93
CA SER A 122 9.99 3.71 3.35
C SER A 122 10.10 2.34 3.98
N GLY A 123 10.18 1.27 3.18
CA GLY A 123 10.22 -0.10 3.67
C GLY A 123 8.86 -0.64 4.07
N ILE A 124 7.77 -0.02 3.66
CA ILE A 124 6.43 -0.48 4.02
C ILE A 124 5.46 -0.32 2.86
N ILE A 125 4.70 -1.37 2.58
CA ILE A 125 3.63 -1.38 1.58
C ILE A 125 2.40 -1.98 2.24
N VAL A 126 1.25 -1.31 2.10
CA VAL A 126 0.01 -1.74 2.73
C VAL A 126 -1.06 -1.95 1.68
N PHE A 127 -1.79 -3.06 1.80
CA PHE A 127 -2.96 -3.37 0.98
C PHE A 127 -4.16 -3.54 1.91
N ILE A 128 -5.21 -2.77 1.69
CA ILE A 128 -6.43 -2.85 2.48
C ILE A 128 -7.55 -3.27 1.55
N ARG A 129 -8.22 -4.39 1.87
CA ARG A 129 -9.34 -4.85 1.04
C ARG A 129 -10.42 -3.77 1.03
N GLN A 130 -11.03 -3.54 -0.11
CA GLN A 130 -11.94 -2.40 -0.26
C GLN A 130 -13.18 -2.48 0.64
N ASP A 131 -13.57 -3.70 1.05
CA ASP A 131 -14.65 -3.88 2.04
C ASP A 131 -14.17 -3.69 3.49
N LYS A 132 -12.89 -3.37 3.71
CA LYS A 132 -12.27 -3.10 5.01
C LYS A 132 -12.23 -4.30 5.95
N LYS A 133 -12.30 -5.52 5.42
CA LYS A 133 -12.33 -6.75 6.22
C LYS A 133 -10.95 -7.40 6.39
N GLU A 134 -9.95 -6.95 5.63
CA GLU A 134 -8.63 -7.56 5.67
C GLU A 134 -7.57 -6.53 5.29
N GLU A 135 -6.40 -6.62 5.94
CA GLU A 135 -5.24 -5.77 5.63
C GLU A 135 -4.00 -6.63 5.54
N LEU A 136 -3.20 -6.39 4.51
CA LEU A 136 -1.87 -6.99 4.34
C LEU A 136 -0.83 -5.89 4.46
N VAL A 137 0.14 -6.09 5.36
CA VAL A 137 1.27 -5.18 5.53
C VAL A 137 2.56 -5.92 5.18
N LEU A 138 3.34 -5.35 4.28
CA LEU A 138 4.68 -5.81 3.95
C LEU A 138 5.66 -4.78 4.50
N ASP A 139 6.43 -5.20 5.51
CA ASP A 139 7.41 -4.34 6.18
C ASP A 139 8.79 -4.94 5.93
N PHE A 140 9.64 -4.24 5.18
CA PHE A 140 10.94 -4.78 4.81
C PHE A 140 12.05 -3.84 5.29
N TYR A 141 13.15 -4.46 5.72
CA TYR A 141 14.22 -3.74 6.42
C TYR A 141 15.55 -4.49 6.31
N GLU A 142 16.62 -3.80 6.65
CA GLU A 142 17.96 -4.35 6.73
C GLU A 142 18.37 -4.47 8.20
N GLU A 143 18.93 -5.62 8.56
CA GLU A 143 19.47 -5.85 9.90
C GLU A 143 20.72 -6.72 9.77
N ASP A 144 21.84 -6.27 10.35
CA ASP A 144 23.13 -6.99 10.30
C ASP A 144 23.54 -7.36 8.87
N PHE A 145 23.38 -6.42 7.93
CA PHE A 145 23.72 -6.58 6.50
C PHE A 145 22.87 -7.62 5.77
N GLN A 146 21.75 -8.02 6.36
CA GLN A 146 20.79 -8.93 5.74
C GLN A 146 19.44 -8.21 5.56
N TYR A 147 18.70 -8.59 4.51
CA TYR A 147 17.41 -7.99 4.19
C TYR A 147 16.29 -8.93 4.57
N PHE A 148 15.33 -8.42 5.32
CA PHE A 148 14.17 -9.17 5.83
C PHE A 148 12.87 -8.54 5.39
N LEU A 149 11.82 -9.34 5.41
CA LEU A 149 10.47 -8.89 5.12
C LEU A 149 9.51 -9.52 6.13
N ASP A 150 8.80 -8.67 6.86
CA ASP A 150 7.73 -9.09 7.75
C ASP A 150 6.40 -9.04 6.99
N ILE A 151 5.64 -10.12 7.06
CA ILE A 151 4.31 -10.25 6.49
C ILE A 151 3.33 -10.18 7.66
N GLU A 152 2.44 -9.20 7.65
CA GLU A 152 1.41 -9.06 8.68
C GLU A 152 0.05 -9.03 8.02
N ILE A 153 -0.89 -9.84 8.52
CA ILE A 153 -2.26 -9.89 8.02
C ILE A 153 -3.22 -9.64 9.18
N TYR A 154 -4.12 -8.71 8.96
CA TYR A 154 -5.12 -8.30 9.94
C TYR A 154 -6.53 -8.67 9.50
#